data_c5181b5225965b9046cb02baefcdc17c
#
_entry.id   c5181b5225965b9046cb02baefcdc17c
#
_cell.length_a   1.000
_cell.length_b   1.000
_cell.length_c   1.000
_cell.angle_alpha   90.00
_cell.angle_beta   90.00
_cell.angle_gamma   90.00
#
_symmetry.space_group_name_H-M   'P 1'
#
loop_
_entity.id
_entity.type
_entity.pdbx_description
1 polymer ?
#
loop_
_entity_poly.entity_id
_entity_poly.type
_entity_poly.pdbx_seq_one_letter_code
_entity_poly.pdbx_strand_id
1 'polypeptide(L)'
;MLRKHIYFVGIGGIGMSALARYFKAKGFCVAGYDRVSSVLTRELEQEGISIHYVDEVAMIPEAYRKPDDTVVVYTPAVPSDMSEMTWFREHNFVIQKRSQILGEITRMQKGLCVSGTHGKTTTSTMLSHLLHNSSIQCNAFLGGISKNFSKNLLLSDESDLVVIEADEYDHSFLTLSPYMAVV
;
A
#
# COMPACT_ATOMS: atom_id res chain seq x y z
N MET A 1 -13.32 -9.64 -15.30
CA MET A 1 -12.88 -10.51 -14.17
C MET A 1 -12.13 -9.63 -13.20
N LEU A 2 -12.44 -9.67 -11.92
CA LEU A 2 -11.65 -8.95 -10.90
C LEU A 2 -10.30 -9.65 -10.76
N ARG A 3 -9.19 -8.91 -11.00
CA ARG A 3 -7.84 -9.41 -10.76
C ARG A 3 -7.70 -9.84 -9.30
N LYS A 4 -7.17 -11.04 -9.08
CA LYS A 4 -7.08 -11.62 -7.73
C LYS A 4 -5.68 -11.51 -7.12
N HIS A 5 -4.67 -11.23 -7.95
CA HIS A 5 -3.28 -11.19 -7.55
C HIS A 5 -2.75 -9.76 -7.57
N ILE A 6 -2.04 -9.38 -6.54
CA ILE A 6 -1.34 -8.09 -6.46
C ILE A 6 0.12 -8.36 -6.14
N TYR A 7 0.98 -7.89 -7.02
CA TYR A 7 2.41 -8.03 -6.90
C TYR A 7 3.06 -6.68 -6.59
N PHE A 8 3.78 -6.61 -5.50
CA PHE A 8 4.41 -5.38 -5.03
C PHE A 8 5.89 -5.34 -5.34
N VAL A 9 6.37 -4.29 -6.01
CA VAL A 9 7.79 -4.03 -6.23
C VAL A 9 8.25 -2.94 -5.26
N GLY A 10 9.15 -3.31 -4.34
CA GLY A 10 9.53 -2.49 -3.19
C GLY A 10 8.57 -2.65 -2.01
N ILE A 11 8.15 -3.89 -1.72
CA ILE A 11 7.10 -4.22 -0.74
C ILE A 11 7.44 -3.84 0.70
N GLY A 12 8.75 -3.76 1.06
CA GLY A 12 9.22 -3.45 2.40
C GLY A 12 9.16 -1.97 2.79
N GLY A 13 8.79 -1.08 1.86
CA GLY A 13 8.53 0.32 2.19
C GLY A 13 7.34 0.48 3.14
N ILE A 14 7.38 1.50 4.03
CA ILE A 14 6.30 1.74 5.03
C ILE A 14 4.91 1.75 4.37
N GLY A 15 4.70 2.57 3.36
CA GLY A 15 3.39 2.67 2.70
C GLY A 15 3.05 1.47 1.82
N MET A 16 4.06 0.76 1.28
CA MET A 16 3.86 -0.44 0.46
C MET A 16 3.45 -1.63 1.33
N SER A 17 4.11 -1.84 2.46
CA SER A 17 3.77 -2.90 3.42
C SER A 17 2.36 -2.72 4.00
N ALA A 18 1.92 -1.49 4.24
CA ALA A 18 0.55 -1.21 4.65
C ALA A 18 -0.47 -1.61 3.56
N LEU A 19 -0.22 -1.27 2.29
CA LEU A 19 -1.07 -1.70 1.18
C LEU A 19 -1.07 -3.22 1.00
N ALA A 20 0.08 -3.88 1.12
CA ALA A 20 0.19 -5.33 1.02
C ALA A 20 -0.69 -6.03 2.08
N ARG A 21 -0.64 -5.56 3.34
CA ARG A 21 -1.52 -6.03 4.42
C ARG A 21 -2.99 -5.76 4.15
N TYR A 22 -3.31 -4.55 3.67
CA TYR A 22 -4.68 -4.17 3.33
C TYR A 22 -5.29 -5.12 2.29
N PHE A 23 -4.62 -5.33 1.18
CA PHE A 23 -5.13 -6.21 0.13
C PHE A 23 -5.22 -7.67 0.58
N LYS A 24 -4.24 -8.14 1.36
CA LYS A 24 -4.32 -9.48 1.95
C LYS A 24 -5.52 -9.63 2.86
N ALA A 25 -5.80 -8.65 3.71
CA ALA A 25 -6.98 -8.65 4.57
C ALA A 25 -8.30 -8.61 3.78
N LYS A 26 -8.29 -7.98 2.59
CA LYS A 26 -9.44 -7.99 1.66
C LYS A 26 -9.54 -9.25 0.79
N GLY A 27 -8.71 -10.27 1.05
CA GLY A 27 -8.79 -11.58 0.41
C GLY A 27 -8.04 -11.70 -0.93
N PHE A 28 -7.19 -10.72 -1.28
CA PHE A 28 -6.33 -10.82 -2.46
C PHE A 28 -5.10 -11.71 -2.18
N CYS A 29 -4.62 -12.38 -3.22
CA CYS A 29 -3.32 -13.02 -3.17
C CYS A 29 -2.24 -11.96 -3.34
N VAL A 30 -1.32 -11.88 -2.38
CA VAL A 30 -0.27 -10.85 -2.36
C VAL A 30 1.11 -11.51 -2.34
N ALA A 31 2.00 -11.02 -3.20
CA ALA A 31 3.42 -11.33 -3.20
C ALA A 31 4.22 -10.09 -3.59
N GLY A 32 5.53 -10.16 -3.51
CA GLY A 32 6.34 -9.04 -3.97
C GLY A 32 7.83 -9.26 -3.90
N TYR A 33 8.52 -8.23 -4.31
CA TYR A 33 9.96 -8.10 -4.28
C TYR A 33 10.37 -6.93 -3.38
N ASP A 34 11.48 -7.09 -2.68
CA ASP A 34 12.24 -5.98 -2.11
C ASP A 34 13.74 -6.23 -2.27
N ARG A 35 14.53 -5.18 -2.36
CA ARG A 35 15.97 -5.30 -2.49
C ARG A 35 16.64 -5.79 -1.22
N VAL A 36 16.05 -5.52 -0.06
CA VAL A 36 16.65 -5.77 1.26
C VAL A 36 15.66 -6.41 2.21
N SER A 37 16.09 -7.49 2.86
CA SER A 37 15.34 -8.04 3.98
C SER A 37 15.38 -7.07 5.17
N SER A 38 14.23 -6.65 5.63
CA SER A 38 14.03 -5.70 6.73
C SER A 38 13.13 -6.31 7.81
N VAL A 39 12.93 -5.59 8.90
CA VAL A 39 11.93 -5.99 9.91
C VAL A 39 10.54 -6.09 9.28
N LEU A 40 10.15 -5.11 8.47
CA LEU A 40 8.84 -5.09 7.82
C LEU A 40 8.65 -6.26 6.83
N THR A 41 9.65 -6.57 6.02
CA THR A 41 9.52 -7.70 5.07
C THR A 41 9.41 -9.02 5.80
N ARG A 42 10.18 -9.23 6.89
CA ARG A 42 10.06 -10.45 7.71
C ARG A 42 8.70 -10.58 8.40
N GLU A 43 8.12 -9.48 8.87
CA GLU A 43 6.76 -9.48 9.39
C GLU A 43 5.75 -9.88 8.31
N LEU A 44 5.85 -9.33 7.10
CA LEU A 44 4.98 -9.69 5.98
C LEU A 44 5.13 -11.18 5.60
N GLU A 45 6.35 -11.72 5.63
CA GLU A 45 6.60 -13.15 5.40
C GLU A 45 5.94 -14.02 6.49
N GLN A 46 6.05 -13.62 7.77
CA GLN A 46 5.36 -14.29 8.89
C GLN A 46 3.84 -14.20 8.74
N GLU A 47 3.33 -13.12 8.19
CA GLU A 47 1.92 -12.97 7.83
C GLU A 47 1.54 -13.81 6.60
N GLY A 48 2.46 -14.55 5.97
CA GLY A 48 2.24 -15.44 4.84
C GLY A 48 2.16 -14.71 3.49
N ILE A 49 2.89 -13.60 3.32
CA ILE A 49 3.12 -12.96 2.03
C ILE A 49 4.45 -13.46 1.46
N SER A 50 4.44 -13.97 0.24
CA SER A 50 5.66 -14.44 -0.42
C SER A 50 6.51 -13.27 -0.90
N ILE A 51 7.74 -13.17 -0.43
CA ILE A 51 8.69 -12.10 -0.79
C ILE A 51 10.00 -12.73 -1.25
N HIS A 52 10.61 -12.17 -2.27
CA HIS A 52 11.96 -12.49 -2.65
C HIS A 52 12.83 -11.23 -2.78
N TYR A 53 14.15 -11.41 -2.83
CA TYR A 53 15.14 -10.33 -2.69
C TYR A 53 16.12 -10.25 -3.85
N VAL A 54 15.90 -11.02 -4.90
CA VAL A 54 16.73 -11.06 -6.10
C VAL A 54 15.89 -10.55 -7.27
N ASP A 55 16.42 -9.56 -8.02
CA ASP A 55 15.77 -9.02 -9.22
C ASP A 55 15.94 -9.99 -10.41
N GLU A 56 15.16 -11.05 -10.38
CA GLU A 56 15.11 -12.07 -11.44
C GLU A 56 13.66 -12.46 -11.72
N VAL A 57 13.26 -12.42 -12.97
CA VAL A 57 11.91 -12.80 -13.42
C VAL A 57 11.55 -14.24 -12.99
N ALA A 58 12.56 -15.13 -12.93
CA ALA A 58 12.37 -16.51 -12.48
C ALA A 58 11.90 -16.62 -11.03
N MET A 59 12.12 -15.60 -10.20
CA MET A 59 11.71 -15.55 -8.80
C MET A 59 10.25 -15.11 -8.60
N ILE A 60 9.64 -14.47 -9.61
CA ILE A 60 8.22 -14.13 -9.55
C ILE A 60 7.40 -15.42 -9.48
N PRO A 61 6.54 -15.63 -8.47
CA PRO A 61 5.74 -16.85 -8.40
C PRO A 61 4.81 -17.00 -9.62
N GLU A 62 4.65 -18.20 -10.12
CA GLU A 62 3.94 -18.50 -11.38
C GLU A 62 2.52 -17.92 -11.41
N ALA A 63 1.81 -17.94 -10.30
CA ALA A 63 0.46 -17.40 -10.18
C ALA A 63 0.39 -15.90 -10.52
N TYR A 64 1.48 -15.15 -10.34
CA TYR A 64 1.58 -13.71 -10.58
C TYR A 64 2.11 -13.35 -11.97
N ARG A 65 2.43 -14.33 -12.83
CA ARG A 65 2.91 -14.13 -14.20
C ARG A 65 1.81 -14.01 -15.24
N LYS A 66 0.55 -13.83 -14.81
CA LYS A 66 -0.62 -13.71 -15.67
C LYS A 66 -1.12 -12.26 -15.71
N PRO A 67 -0.97 -11.53 -16.83
CA PRO A 67 -1.32 -10.10 -16.90
C PRO A 67 -2.82 -9.84 -16.69
N ASP A 68 -3.70 -10.78 -17.07
CA ASP A 68 -5.15 -10.62 -16.89
C ASP A 68 -5.60 -10.76 -15.42
N ASP A 69 -4.84 -11.47 -14.60
CA ASP A 69 -5.17 -11.76 -13.21
C ASP A 69 -4.36 -10.95 -12.19
N THR A 70 -3.28 -10.25 -12.63
CA THR A 70 -2.32 -9.59 -11.75
C THR A 70 -2.27 -8.10 -11.97
N VAL A 71 -2.23 -7.33 -10.87
CA VAL A 71 -1.86 -5.91 -10.83
C VAL A 71 -0.49 -5.79 -10.19
N VAL A 72 0.39 -5.03 -10.81
CA VAL A 72 1.71 -4.70 -10.27
C VAL A 72 1.68 -3.33 -9.62
N VAL A 73 2.07 -3.24 -8.37
CA VAL A 73 2.14 -1.99 -7.61
C VAL A 73 3.59 -1.64 -7.31
N TYR A 74 3.98 -0.40 -7.60
CA TYR A 74 5.36 0.06 -7.37
C TYR A 74 5.42 1.44 -6.71
N THR A 75 6.60 1.78 -6.20
CA THR A 75 6.94 3.11 -5.66
C THR A 75 7.99 3.79 -6.55
N PRO A 76 8.01 5.14 -6.63
CA PRO A 76 9.04 5.88 -7.40
C PRO A 76 10.49 5.58 -7.00
N ALA A 77 10.73 5.01 -5.82
CA ALA A 77 12.07 4.61 -5.37
C ALA A 77 12.63 3.38 -6.12
N VAL A 78 11.79 2.67 -6.88
CA VAL A 78 12.19 1.49 -7.67
C VAL A 78 12.86 1.98 -8.98
N PRO A 79 14.08 1.49 -9.30
CA PRO A 79 14.76 1.83 -10.55
C PRO A 79 13.91 1.42 -11.78
N SER A 80 13.91 2.27 -12.80
CA SER A 80 13.13 2.03 -14.02
C SER A 80 13.67 0.89 -14.89
N ASP A 81 14.94 0.56 -14.74
CA ASP A 81 15.69 -0.46 -15.47
C ASP A 81 15.75 -1.83 -14.75
N MET A 82 15.01 -1.97 -13.66
CA MET A 82 14.88 -3.24 -12.93
C MET A 82 14.30 -4.34 -13.84
N SER A 83 14.87 -5.55 -13.78
CA SER A 83 14.54 -6.68 -14.67
C SER A 83 13.06 -7.06 -14.60
N GLU A 84 12.51 -7.19 -13.40
CA GLU A 84 11.09 -7.52 -13.20
C GLU A 84 10.17 -6.41 -13.73
N MET A 85 10.49 -5.14 -13.46
CA MET A 85 9.68 -4.01 -13.95
C MET A 85 9.69 -3.92 -15.48
N THR A 86 10.83 -4.19 -16.11
CA THR A 86 10.96 -4.25 -17.56
C THR A 86 10.10 -5.39 -18.10
N TRP A 87 10.21 -6.58 -17.52
CA TRP A 87 9.43 -7.74 -17.91
C TRP A 87 7.91 -7.49 -17.79
N PHE A 88 7.45 -6.90 -16.69
CA PHE A 88 6.03 -6.58 -16.51
C PHE A 88 5.51 -5.60 -17.57
N ARG A 89 6.32 -4.60 -17.97
CA ARG A 89 5.97 -3.65 -19.04
C ARG A 89 5.85 -4.34 -20.39
N GLU A 90 6.84 -5.18 -20.74
CA GLU A 90 6.89 -5.90 -22.01
C GLU A 90 5.75 -6.91 -22.16
N HIS A 91 5.23 -7.44 -21.05
CA HIS A 91 4.14 -8.41 -21.05
C HIS A 91 2.76 -7.79 -20.75
N ASN A 92 2.63 -6.45 -20.90
CA ASN A 92 1.36 -5.72 -20.80
C ASN A 92 0.60 -5.90 -19.47
N PHE A 93 1.32 -6.01 -18.37
CA PHE A 93 0.68 -5.98 -17.05
C PHE A 93 0.08 -4.60 -16.75
N VAL A 94 -0.99 -4.58 -15.95
CA VAL A 94 -1.45 -3.33 -15.34
C VAL A 94 -0.48 -2.97 -14.23
N ILE A 95 0.19 -1.85 -14.41
CA ILE A 95 1.20 -1.34 -13.48
C ILE A 95 0.71 -0.01 -12.92
N GLN A 96 0.60 0.07 -11.60
CA GLN A 96 0.09 1.25 -10.88
C GLN A 96 1.10 1.74 -9.84
N LYS A 97 1.20 3.05 -9.69
CA LYS A 97 1.92 3.65 -8.56
C LYS A 97 1.14 3.44 -7.27
N ARG A 98 1.85 3.35 -6.14
CA ARG A 98 1.25 3.35 -4.79
C ARG A 98 0.18 4.43 -4.63
N SER A 99 0.46 5.65 -5.10
CA SER A 99 -0.47 6.78 -5.00
C SER A 99 -1.76 6.57 -5.79
N GLN A 100 -1.71 5.92 -6.94
CA GLN A 100 -2.90 5.60 -7.74
C GLN A 100 -3.80 4.60 -7.01
N ILE A 101 -3.21 3.59 -6.37
CA ILE A 101 -3.95 2.62 -5.53
C ILE A 101 -4.62 3.32 -4.35
N LEU A 102 -3.91 4.22 -3.64
CA LEU A 102 -4.51 5.03 -2.58
C LEU A 102 -5.66 5.91 -3.10
N GLY A 103 -5.51 6.47 -4.31
CA GLY A 103 -6.58 7.20 -4.99
C GLY A 103 -7.81 6.34 -5.25
N GLU A 104 -7.64 5.09 -5.67
CA GLU A 104 -8.75 4.15 -5.86
C GLU A 104 -9.44 3.83 -4.54
N ILE A 105 -8.67 3.60 -3.47
CA ILE A 105 -9.21 3.37 -2.13
C ILE A 105 -10.05 4.56 -1.66
N THR A 106 -9.58 5.81 -1.84
CA THR A 106 -10.33 7.01 -1.45
C THR A 106 -11.56 7.30 -2.32
N ARG A 107 -11.66 6.70 -3.51
CA ARG A 107 -12.90 6.74 -4.30
C ARG A 107 -13.94 5.71 -3.84
N MET A 108 -13.48 4.60 -3.28
CA MET A 108 -14.37 3.53 -2.76
C MET A 108 -14.75 3.72 -1.29
N GLN A 109 -13.93 4.46 -0.53
CA GLN A 109 -14.12 4.75 0.89
C GLN A 109 -14.09 6.25 1.14
N LYS A 110 -14.64 6.71 2.24
CA LYS A 110 -14.59 8.12 2.64
C LYS A 110 -13.20 8.51 3.14
N GLY A 111 -12.38 9.09 2.28
CA GLY A 111 -11.03 9.51 2.59
C GLY A 111 -10.96 10.70 3.54
N LEU A 112 -10.36 10.51 4.72
CA LEU A 112 -9.97 11.59 5.62
C LEU A 112 -8.47 11.85 5.36
N CYS A 113 -8.18 12.83 4.53
CA CYS A 113 -6.84 13.09 4.02
C CYS A 113 -6.16 14.19 4.83
N VAL A 114 -4.98 13.92 5.36
CA VAL A 114 -4.18 14.88 6.14
C VAL A 114 -3.00 15.33 5.29
N SER A 115 -2.99 16.61 4.91
CA SER A 115 -1.92 17.27 4.16
C SER A 115 -1.14 18.23 5.06
N GLY A 116 -0.10 18.86 4.53
CA GLY A 116 0.71 19.89 5.21
C GLY A 116 2.20 19.59 5.17
N THR A 117 3.02 20.63 5.24
CA THR A 117 4.48 20.49 5.21
C THR A 117 5.03 19.71 6.41
N HIS A 118 4.43 19.88 7.58
CA HIS A 118 4.82 19.22 8.83
C HIS A 118 3.60 18.68 9.56
N GLY A 119 3.79 17.68 10.42
CA GLY A 119 2.77 17.17 11.32
C GLY A 119 1.81 16.15 10.69
N LYS A 120 1.89 15.83 9.39
CA LYS A 120 0.99 14.87 8.73
C LYS A 120 0.87 13.56 9.50
N THR A 121 1.99 12.87 9.75
CA THR A 121 2.03 11.59 10.47
C THR A 121 1.48 11.70 11.88
N THR A 122 1.78 12.77 12.59
CA THR A 122 1.25 13.00 13.95
C THR A 122 -0.26 13.18 13.91
N THR A 123 -0.76 14.07 13.05
CA THR A 123 -2.18 14.39 12.94
C THR A 123 -2.98 13.18 12.47
N SER A 124 -2.52 12.48 11.43
CA SER A 124 -3.18 11.26 10.93
C SER A 124 -3.20 10.15 11.98
N THR A 125 -2.11 9.98 12.74
CA THR A 125 -2.07 8.99 13.83
C THR A 125 -3.01 9.34 14.97
N MET A 126 -3.08 10.62 15.38
CA MET A 126 -4.02 11.08 16.41
C MET A 126 -5.48 10.91 15.96
N LEU A 127 -5.80 11.33 14.74
CA LEU A 127 -7.14 11.15 14.15
C LEU A 127 -7.52 9.68 14.11
N SER A 128 -6.62 8.83 13.62
CA SER A 128 -6.83 7.38 13.55
C SER A 128 -7.05 6.77 14.95
N HIS A 129 -6.29 7.24 15.94
CA HIS A 129 -6.43 6.76 17.32
C HIS A 129 -7.81 7.11 17.90
N LEU A 130 -8.26 8.35 17.71
CA LEU A 130 -9.55 8.80 18.20
C LEU A 130 -10.71 8.04 17.53
N LEU A 131 -10.67 7.91 16.19
CA LEU A 131 -11.71 7.21 15.44
C LEU A 131 -11.73 5.72 15.75
N HIS A 132 -10.56 5.06 15.73
CA HIS A 132 -10.46 3.62 15.96
C HIS A 132 -10.96 3.19 17.35
N ASN A 133 -10.79 4.04 18.37
CA ASN A 133 -11.27 3.80 19.74
C ASN A 133 -12.69 4.35 20.00
N SER A 134 -13.36 4.84 18.97
CA SER A 134 -14.76 5.27 19.04
C SER A 134 -15.70 4.23 18.40
N SER A 135 -17.01 4.46 18.53
CA SER A 135 -18.02 3.65 17.82
C SER A 135 -18.01 3.85 16.29
N ILE A 136 -17.32 4.88 15.79
CA ILE A 136 -17.24 5.19 14.35
C ILE A 136 -16.22 4.28 13.65
N GLN A 137 -15.12 3.98 14.32
CA GLN A 137 -13.96 3.24 13.80
C GLN A 137 -13.36 3.85 12.51
N CYS A 138 -12.27 3.30 12.01
CA CYS A 138 -11.70 3.67 10.71
C CYS A 138 -10.66 2.64 10.24
N ASN A 139 -10.43 2.62 8.92
CA ASN A 139 -9.19 2.13 8.35
C ASN A 139 -8.16 3.28 8.38
N ALA A 140 -6.86 2.97 8.42
CA ALA A 140 -5.84 4.01 8.36
C ALA A 140 -4.53 3.50 7.75
N PHE A 141 -3.99 4.27 6.81
CA PHE A 141 -2.65 4.08 6.26
C PHE A 141 -1.73 5.14 6.91
N LEU A 142 -0.87 4.69 7.83
CA LEU A 142 0.01 5.56 8.60
C LEU A 142 1.38 5.67 7.93
N GLY A 143 1.96 6.85 7.91
CA GLY A 143 3.28 7.13 7.34
C GLY A 143 4.46 6.60 8.18
N GLY A 144 4.17 5.91 9.29
CA GLY A 144 5.13 5.29 10.17
C GLY A 144 4.51 4.18 11.01
N ILE A 145 5.35 3.43 11.72
CA ILE A 145 4.87 2.46 12.70
C ILE A 145 4.41 3.23 13.94
N SER A 146 3.12 3.25 14.19
CA SER A 146 2.55 3.88 15.37
C SER A 146 2.97 3.13 16.64
N LYS A 147 3.47 3.86 17.64
CA LYS A 147 3.79 3.29 18.95
C LYS A 147 2.55 2.72 19.65
N ASN A 148 1.39 3.32 19.43
CA ASN A 148 0.13 2.91 20.09
C ASN A 148 -0.43 1.61 19.49
N PHE A 149 -0.16 1.35 18.21
CA PHE A 149 -0.71 0.21 17.49
C PHE A 149 0.35 -0.83 17.09
N SER A 150 1.65 -0.47 17.20
CA SER A 150 2.77 -1.28 16.71
C SER A 150 2.64 -1.69 15.23
N LYS A 151 1.87 -0.91 14.46
CA LYS A 151 1.54 -1.16 13.05
C LYS A 151 1.48 0.14 12.26
N ASN A 152 1.57 0.01 10.93
CA ASN A 152 1.41 1.10 9.96
C ASN A 152 0.06 1.04 9.22
N LEU A 153 -0.79 0.09 9.58
CA LEU A 153 -2.13 -0.10 9.04
C LEU A 153 -3.11 -0.39 10.17
N LEU A 154 -4.25 0.29 10.15
CA LEU A 154 -5.43 -0.07 10.93
C LEU A 154 -6.54 -0.53 9.99
N LEU A 155 -7.28 -1.53 10.37
CA LEU A 155 -8.42 -2.05 9.64
C LEU A 155 -9.66 -2.08 10.51
N SER A 156 -10.78 -1.79 9.89
CA SER A 156 -12.11 -1.98 10.44
C SER A 156 -13.02 -2.58 9.37
N ASP A 157 -13.76 -3.58 9.73
CA ASP A 157 -14.79 -4.17 8.87
C ASP A 157 -16.13 -3.43 8.98
N GLU A 158 -16.27 -2.54 9.99
CA GLU A 158 -17.50 -1.81 10.29
C GLU A 158 -17.52 -0.40 9.71
N SER A 159 -16.36 0.13 9.27
CA SER A 159 -16.24 1.53 8.85
C SER A 159 -15.82 1.67 7.39
N ASP A 160 -16.48 2.59 6.67
CA ASP A 160 -16.09 3.05 5.34
C ASP A 160 -15.13 4.25 5.36
N LEU A 161 -14.71 4.71 6.55
CA LEU A 161 -13.72 5.77 6.70
C LEU A 161 -12.31 5.22 6.52
N VAL A 162 -11.47 6.00 5.81
CA VAL A 162 -10.05 5.71 5.69
C VAL A 162 -9.21 6.97 5.92
N VAL A 163 -8.34 6.94 6.91
CA VAL A 163 -7.37 8.01 7.18
C VAL A 163 -6.12 7.78 6.35
N ILE A 164 -5.72 8.79 5.59
CA ILE A 164 -4.56 8.73 4.68
C ILE A 164 -3.73 10.00 4.80
N GLU A 165 -2.41 9.84 4.85
CA GLU A 165 -1.48 10.96 4.66
C GLU A 165 -1.46 11.36 3.19
N ALA A 166 -1.82 12.61 2.94
CA ALA A 166 -1.78 13.23 1.62
C ALA A 166 -0.38 13.84 1.40
N ASP A 167 0.55 13.01 0.93
CA ASP A 167 1.95 13.40 0.71
C ASP A 167 2.08 14.26 -0.54
N GLU A 168 2.73 15.42 -0.39
CA GLU A 168 3.02 16.36 -1.48
C GLU A 168 4.19 15.94 -2.36
N TYR A 169 5.02 15.00 -1.91
CA TYR A 169 6.12 14.48 -2.69
C TYR A 169 5.61 13.86 -4.00
N ASP A 170 6.22 14.19 -5.11
CA ASP A 170 5.84 13.77 -6.47
C ASP A 170 4.36 14.06 -6.85
N HIS A 171 3.71 15.00 -6.16
CA HIS A 171 2.30 15.34 -6.34
C HIS A 171 1.33 14.17 -6.10
N SER A 172 1.72 13.19 -5.30
CA SER A 172 0.92 11.99 -4.99
C SER A 172 -0.46 12.32 -4.43
N PHE A 173 -0.58 13.39 -3.65
CA PHE A 173 -1.86 13.82 -3.08
C PHE A 173 -2.94 14.16 -4.12
N LEU A 174 -2.55 14.53 -5.36
CA LEU A 174 -3.48 14.83 -6.46
C LEU A 174 -4.25 13.59 -6.96
N THR A 175 -3.79 12.39 -6.62
CA THR A 175 -4.49 11.15 -6.97
C THR A 175 -5.64 10.83 -6.02
N LEU A 176 -5.64 11.43 -4.83
CA LEU A 176 -6.62 11.17 -3.79
C LEU A 176 -7.95 11.86 -4.08
N SER A 177 -9.04 11.25 -3.60
CA SER A 177 -10.40 11.80 -3.63
C SER A 177 -10.89 11.98 -2.18
N PRO A 178 -10.52 13.10 -1.50
CA PRO A 178 -10.87 13.28 -0.10
C PRO A 178 -12.35 13.52 0.08
N TYR A 179 -12.95 12.83 1.05
CA TYR A 179 -14.25 13.19 1.61
C TYR A 179 -14.12 14.40 2.55
N MET A 180 -13.05 14.42 3.36
CA MET A 180 -12.62 15.55 4.18
C MET A 180 -11.10 15.69 4.10
N ALA A 181 -10.61 16.91 4.13
CA ALA A 181 -9.18 17.22 4.14
C ALA A 181 -8.82 18.13 5.32
N VAL A 182 -7.65 17.85 5.91
CA VAL A 182 -6.96 18.72 6.86
C VAL A 182 -5.69 19.19 6.18
N VAL A 183 -5.45 20.52 6.20
CA VAL A 183 -4.27 21.16 5.59
C VAL A 183 -3.56 22.02 6.64
#